data_e514387f5c52f4b23ff793a6201504ca
#
_entry.id   e514387f5c52f4b23ff793a6201504ca
#
_cell.length_a   1.000
_cell.length_b   1.000
_cell.length_c   1.000
_cell.angle_alpha   90.00
_cell.angle_beta   90.00
_cell.angle_gamma   90.00
#
_symmetry.space_group_name_H-M   'P 1'
#
loop_
_entity.id
_entity.type
_entity.pdbx_description
1 polymer ?
#
loop_
_entity_poly.entity_id
_entity_poly.type
_entity_poly.pdbx_seq_one_letter_code
_entity_poly.pdbx_strand_id
1 'polypeptide(L)'
;MAELNLAELVLLDKSEQQAALVAVNQQLEALSAEERVAWALEHLPGQHALTSSFGIQAAVSLHLVATQSPSIPVILTDTGYLFPETYQFIDSLQQQLQLNLQVFRAALSPAWQEARYGKLWEQGIEGLERYNQLNKVEPLNQALETLQVKTWFAGLRREQSESRSQLQVLSIARGIFKFLPIVDWDNRQVYQYLKKHGLSYHPLWEQGYLSVGDTHTTRKWEPGMREEETRFFGLKRECGLHDG
;
A
#
# COMPACT_ATOMS: atom_id res chain seq x y z
N MET A 1 -33.62 9.43 -2.63
CA MET A 1 -32.55 8.80 -3.42
C MET A 1 -32.48 7.36 -2.93
N ALA A 2 -32.51 6.37 -3.83
CA ALA A 2 -32.31 4.98 -3.41
C ALA A 2 -30.94 4.90 -2.72
N GLU A 3 -30.91 4.27 -1.53
CA GLU A 3 -29.68 4.01 -0.83
C GLU A 3 -28.79 3.18 -1.75
N LEU A 4 -27.61 3.72 -2.10
CA LEU A 4 -26.68 3.06 -3.02
C LEU A 4 -26.21 1.76 -2.35
N ASN A 5 -26.60 0.61 -2.89
CA ASN A 5 -26.13 -0.67 -2.39
C ASN A 5 -24.66 -0.86 -2.82
N LEU A 6 -23.74 -0.46 -1.97
CA LEU A 6 -22.30 -0.51 -2.26
C LEU A 6 -21.85 -1.93 -2.65
N ALA A 7 -22.45 -2.98 -2.08
CA ALA A 7 -22.08 -4.36 -2.42
C ALA A 7 -22.36 -4.72 -3.89
N GLU A 8 -23.32 -4.08 -4.53
CA GLU A 8 -23.67 -4.31 -5.94
C GLU A 8 -22.80 -3.54 -6.91
N LEU A 9 -22.12 -2.46 -6.45
CA LEU A 9 -21.27 -1.64 -7.31
C LEU A 9 -20.15 -2.42 -8.00
N VAL A 10 -19.61 -3.44 -7.35
CA VAL A 10 -18.54 -4.26 -7.93
C VAL A 10 -18.99 -5.08 -9.15
N LEU A 11 -20.30 -5.21 -9.35
CA LEU A 11 -20.90 -5.95 -10.47
C LEU A 11 -21.19 -5.06 -11.68
N LEU A 12 -21.16 -3.73 -11.52
CA LEU A 12 -21.41 -2.76 -12.57
C LEU A 12 -20.21 -2.65 -13.52
N ASP A 13 -20.41 -2.07 -14.70
CA ASP A 13 -19.30 -1.71 -15.56
C ASP A 13 -18.45 -0.55 -14.99
N LYS A 14 -17.23 -0.37 -15.52
CA LYS A 14 -16.29 0.64 -15.00
C LYS A 14 -16.83 2.07 -15.05
N SER A 15 -17.63 2.41 -16.05
CA SER A 15 -18.22 3.74 -16.21
C SER A 15 -19.30 3.99 -15.15
N GLU A 16 -20.16 3.00 -14.93
CA GLU A 16 -21.20 3.03 -13.90
C GLU A 16 -20.59 3.06 -12.50
N GLN A 17 -19.55 2.25 -12.25
CA GLN A 17 -18.78 2.29 -11.00
C GLN A 17 -18.23 3.69 -10.71
N GLN A 18 -17.57 4.31 -11.70
CA GLN A 18 -17.01 5.64 -11.55
C GLN A 18 -18.09 6.69 -11.28
N ALA A 19 -19.18 6.67 -12.03
CA ALA A 19 -20.29 7.61 -11.85
C ALA A 19 -20.90 7.49 -10.44
N ALA A 20 -21.13 6.27 -9.97
CA ALA A 20 -21.69 6.00 -8.65
C ALA A 20 -20.75 6.46 -7.51
N LEU A 21 -19.44 6.32 -7.67
CA LEU A 21 -18.47 6.66 -6.65
C LEU A 21 -18.17 8.16 -6.55
N VAL A 22 -18.54 8.98 -7.53
CA VAL A 22 -18.27 10.44 -7.51
C VAL A 22 -18.88 11.10 -6.26
N ALA A 23 -20.16 10.90 -6.01
CA ALA A 23 -20.84 11.51 -4.86
C ALA A 23 -20.30 10.99 -3.52
N VAL A 24 -19.97 9.69 -3.44
CA VAL A 24 -19.38 9.06 -2.25
C VAL A 24 -18.00 9.66 -1.98
N ASN A 25 -17.15 9.78 -3.00
CA ASN A 25 -15.82 10.37 -2.83
C ASN A 25 -15.87 11.83 -2.41
N GLN A 26 -16.82 12.63 -2.93
CA GLN A 26 -17.03 14.03 -2.50
C GLN A 26 -17.36 14.10 -0.99
N GLN A 27 -18.19 13.20 -0.50
CA GLN A 27 -18.49 13.12 0.94
C GLN A 27 -17.25 12.69 1.75
N LEU A 28 -16.54 11.66 1.29
CA LEU A 28 -15.36 11.14 1.96
C LEU A 28 -14.22 12.16 2.02
N GLU A 29 -14.05 12.99 0.99
CA GLU A 29 -13.01 14.03 1.00
C GLU A 29 -13.25 15.13 2.04
N ALA A 30 -14.50 15.33 2.46
CA ALA A 30 -14.84 16.27 3.54
C ALA A 30 -14.59 15.72 4.94
N LEU A 31 -14.35 14.42 5.10
CA LEU A 31 -14.09 13.75 6.37
C LEU A 31 -12.60 13.75 6.72
N SER A 32 -12.30 13.72 8.01
CA SER A 32 -10.95 13.40 8.51
C SER A 32 -10.57 11.96 8.16
N ALA A 33 -9.28 11.63 8.23
CA ALA A 33 -8.82 10.26 7.95
C ALA A 33 -9.39 9.25 8.94
N GLU A 34 -9.54 9.63 10.21
CA GLU A 34 -10.16 8.82 11.24
C GLU A 34 -11.65 8.54 10.93
N GLU A 35 -12.39 9.57 10.55
CA GLU A 35 -13.80 9.45 10.16
C GLU A 35 -13.96 8.62 8.88
N ARG A 36 -13.04 8.75 7.91
CA ARG A 36 -13.01 7.91 6.71
C ARG A 36 -12.86 6.43 7.06
N VAL A 37 -11.94 6.09 7.96
CA VAL A 37 -11.77 4.69 8.39
C VAL A 37 -13.02 4.17 9.07
N ALA A 38 -13.60 4.93 10.00
CA ALA A 38 -14.85 4.56 10.67
C ALA A 38 -15.98 4.31 9.66
N TRP A 39 -16.16 5.24 8.72
CA TRP A 39 -17.14 5.13 7.65
C TRP A 39 -16.94 3.87 6.81
N ALA A 40 -15.69 3.58 6.41
CA ALA A 40 -15.40 2.42 5.58
C ALA A 40 -15.67 1.10 6.31
N LEU A 41 -15.34 1.01 7.61
CA LEU A 41 -15.60 -0.17 8.44
C LEU A 41 -17.09 -0.42 8.64
N GLU A 42 -17.91 0.63 8.64
CA GLU A 42 -19.37 0.56 8.82
C GLU A 42 -20.12 0.27 7.51
N HIS A 43 -19.71 0.89 6.40
CA HIS A 43 -20.53 0.90 5.17
C HIS A 43 -20.00 0.00 4.06
N LEU A 44 -18.69 -0.29 4.03
CA LEU A 44 -18.13 -1.15 2.99
C LEU A 44 -18.25 -2.63 3.38
N PRO A 45 -18.36 -3.53 2.39
CA PRO A 45 -18.47 -4.97 2.66
C PRO A 45 -17.34 -5.47 3.54
N GLY A 46 -17.66 -6.30 4.52
CA GLY A 46 -16.73 -6.94 5.45
C GLY A 46 -15.61 -7.74 4.79
N GLN A 47 -14.81 -8.48 5.57
CA GLN A 47 -13.52 -9.04 5.15
C GLN A 47 -12.57 -7.91 4.73
N HIS A 48 -12.36 -6.98 5.65
CA HIS A 48 -11.41 -5.89 5.51
C HIS A 48 -9.98 -6.40 5.66
N ALA A 49 -9.04 -5.83 4.89
CA ALA A 49 -7.60 -6.02 5.07
C ALA A 49 -6.84 -4.72 4.81
N LEU A 50 -5.69 -4.55 5.43
CA LEU A 50 -4.77 -3.44 5.18
C LEU A 50 -3.48 -4.00 4.57
N THR A 51 -3.00 -3.41 3.48
CA THR A 51 -1.68 -3.75 2.93
C THR A 51 -0.64 -2.74 3.36
N SER A 52 0.56 -3.22 3.66
CA SER A 52 1.71 -2.37 3.95
C SER A 52 2.99 -2.99 3.43
N SER A 53 3.82 -2.19 2.77
CA SER A 53 5.22 -2.52 2.44
C SER A 53 6.18 -2.10 3.56
N PHE A 54 5.68 -1.61 4.68
CA PHE A 54 6.46 -1.06 5.79
C PHE A 54 7.52 -0.04 5.34
N GLY A 55 7.17 0.79 4.35
CA GLY A 55 8.01 1.87 3.86
C GLY A 55 8.15 3.03 4.86
N ILE A 56 8.79 4.11 4.44
CA ILE A 56 9.25 5.23 5.28
C ILE A 56 8.19 5.76 6.26
N GLN A 57 6.94 5.87 5.84
CA GLN A 57 5.83 6.49 6.60
C GLN A 57 4.71 5.48 6.91
N ALA A 58 4.99 4.19 6.83
CA ALA A 58 3.97 3.14 6.94
C ALA A 58 3.24 3.14 8.29
N ALA A 59 3.89 3.56 9.37
CA ALA A 59 3.32 3.60 10.72
C ALA A 59 2.02 4.41 10.80
N VAL A 60 1.83 5.42 9.93
CA VAL A 60 0.61 6.23 9.88
C VAL A 60 -0.62 5.38 9.56
N SER A 61 -0.64 4.75 8.40
CA SER A 61 -1.80 3.95 7.97
C SER A 61 -2.00 2.71 8.83
N LEU A 62 -0.91 2.09 9.28
CA LEU A 62 -0.96 0.95 10.21
C LEU A 62 -1.64 1.33 11.54
N HIS A 63 -1.20 2.40 12.17
CA HIS A 63 -1.79 2.88 13.43
C HIS A 63 -3.25 3.34 13.22
N LEU A 64 -3.49 4.17 12.19
CA LEU A 64 -4.81 4.74 11.92
C LEU A 64 -5.89 3.68 11.77
N VAL A 65 -5.60 2.61 11.03
CA VAL A 65 -6.57 1.54 10.75
C VAL A 65 -6.61 0.52 11.88
N ALA A 66 -5.45 0.07 12.40
CA ALA A 66 -5.41 -0.93 13.47
C ALA A 66 -6.02 -0.43 14.79
N THR A 67 -5.94 0.88 15.08
CA THR A 67 -6.59 1.45 16.27
C THR A 67 -8.11 1.31 16.24
N GLN A 68 -8.72 1.37 15.05
CA GLN A 68 -10.17 1.26 14.88
C GLN A 68 -10.62 -0.19 14.60
N SER A 69 -9.74 -1.02 14.06
CA SER A 69 -9.98 -2.44 13.79
C SER A 69 -8.77 -3.28 14.18
N PRO A 70 -8.57 -3.59 15.48
CA PRO A 70 -7.36 -4.26 15.97
C PRO A 70 -7.13 -5.66 15.39
N SER A 71 -8.16 -6.34 14.96
CA SER A 71 -8.06 -7.68 14.37
C SER A 71 -7.88 -7.68 12.85
N ILE A 72 -7.85 -6.51 12.21
CA ILE A 72 -7.74 -6.42 10.74
C ILE A 72 -6.46 -7.13 10.27
N PRO A 73 -6.51 -8.03 9.28
CA PRO A 73 -5.31 -8.59 8.68
C PRO A 73 -4.45 -7.49 8.04
N VAL A 74 -3.19 -7.43 8.42
CA VAL A 74 -2.17 -6.57 7.80
C VAL A 74 -1.33 -7.43 6.86
N ILE A 75 -1.53 -7.25 5.56
CA ILE A 75 -0.87 -8.03 4.53
C ILE A 75 0.49 -7.41 4.18
N LEU A 76 1.54 -8.20 4.34
CA LEU A 76 2.88 -7.92 3.82
C LEU A 76 3.18 -8.89 2.66
N THR A 77 3.54 -8.37 1.49
CA THR A 77 4.18 -9.16 0.44
C THR A 77 5.68 -9.11 0.63
N ASP A 78 6.25 -10.16 1.22
CA ASP A 78 7.69 -10.24 1.48
C ASP A 78 8.41 -10.86 0.28
N THR A 79 9.24 -10.05 -0.37
CA THR A 79 10.03 -10.47 -1.54
C THR A 79 11.27 -11.27 -1.17
N GLY A 80 11.66 -11.28 0.12
CA GLY A 80 12.93 -11.83 0.59
C GLY A 80 14.15 -10.94 0.30
N TYR A 81 13.93 -9.74 -0.23
CA TYR A 81 14.97 -8.75 -0.57
C TYR A 81 14.78 -7.41 0.16
N LEU A 82 13.95 -7.36 1.20
CA LEU A 82 13.80 -6.15 2.01
C LEU A 82 15.10 -5.85 2.77
N PHE A 83 15.28 -4.59 3.15
CA PHE A 83 16.39 -4.21 4.02
C PHE A 83 16.28 -4.85 5.40
N PRO A 84 17.40 -5.18 6.08
CA PRO A 84 17.38 -5.64 7.47
C PRO A 84 16.61 -4.67 8.39
N GLU A 85 16.78 -3.37 8.17
CA GLU A 85 16.08 -2.31 8.91
C GLU A 85 14.56 -2.36 8.68
N THR A 86 14.11 -2.79 7.49
CA THR A 86 12.69 -2.97 7.21
C THR A 86 12.13 -4.14 8.03
N TYR A 87 12.83 -5.28 8.09
CA TYR A 87 12.40 -6.42 8.92
C TYR A 87 12.36 -6.05 10.40
N GLN A 88 13.35 -5.33 10.92
CA GLN A 88 13.35 -4.82 12.30
C GLN A 88 12.20 -3.84 12.56
N PHE A 89 11.89 -2.98 11.59
CA PHE A 89 10.77 -2.06 11.68
C PHE A 89 9.41 -2.76 11.65
N ILE A 90 9.27 -3.84 10.88
CA ILE A 90 8.09 -4.72 10.89
C ILE A 90 7.88 -5.30 12.28
N ASP A 91 8.91 -5.92 12.86
CA ASP A 91 8.84 -6.52 14.20
C ASP A 91 8.47 -5.49 15.27
N SER A 92 9.10 -4.32 15.21
CA SER A 92 8.83 -3.20 16.14
C SER A 92 7.38 -2.72 16.04
N LEU A 93 6.88 -2.45 14.83
CA LEU A 93 5.50 -1.99 14.63
C LEU A 93 4.48 -3.08 14.96
N GLN A 94 4.78 -4.35 14.62
CA GLN A 94 3.92 -5.47 14.97
C GLN A 94 3.75 -5.56 16.49
N GLN A 95 4.83 -5.42 17.25
CA GLN A 95 4.78 -5.43 18.71
C GLN A 95 4.09 -4.19 19.27
N GLN A 96 4.45 -2.99 18.79
CA GLN A 96 3.92 -1.72 19.29
C GLN A 96 2.41 -1.58 19.04
N LEU A 97 1.96 -1.95 17.86
CA LEU A 97 0.57 -1.77 17.41
C LEU A 97 -0.27 -3.06 17.53
N GLN A 98 0.31 -4.16 18.02
CA GLN A 98 -0.36 -5.48 18.13
C GLN A 98 -0.98 -5.94 16.78
N LEU A 99 -0.22 -5.76 15.67
CA LEU A 99 -0.74 -6.00 14.33
C LEU A 99 -1.01 -7.50 14.08
N ASN A 100 -2.16 -7.80 13.48
CA ASN A 100 -2.46 -9.12 12.92
C ASN A 100 -1.73 -9.29 11.56
N LEU A 101 -0.40 -9.45 11.61
CA LEU A 101 0.46 -9.52 10.43
C LEU A 101 0.29 -10.86 9.70
N GLN A 102 0.02 -10.77 8.39
CA GLN A 102 -0.10 -11.87 7.46
C GLN A 102 0.95 -11.72 6.36
N VAL A 103 1.92 -12.65 6.29
CA VAL A 103 3.05 -12.56 5.34
C VAL A 103 2.81 -13.50 4.17
N PHE A 104 2.80 -12.95 2.97
CA PHE A 104 2.68 -13.68 1.71
C PHE A 104 3.95 -13.52 0.88
N ARG A 105 4.36 -14.58 0.19
CA ARG A 105 5.62 -14.67 -0.57
C ARG A 105 5.39 -15.34 -1.90
N ALA A 106 6.33 -15.10 -2.84
CA ALA A 106 6.39 -15.90 -4.05
C ALA A 106 6.57 -17.40 -3.73
N ALA A 107 6.02 -18.26 -4.59
CA ALA A 107 6.12 -19.71 -4.43
C ALA A 107 7.57 -20.22 -4.47
N LEU A 108 8.45 -19.56 -5.23
CA LEU A 108 9.87 -19.87 -5.29
C LEU A 108 10.66 -18.91 -4.39
N SER A 109 11.62 -19.46 -3.65
CA SER A 109 12.56 -18.64 -2.88
C SER A 109 13.39 -17.72 -3.77
N PRO A 110 13.93 -16.60 -3.25
CA PRO A 110 14.82 -15.70 -3.99
C PRO A 110 15.96 -16.46 -4.69
N ALA A 111 16.67 -17.30 -3.98
CA ALA A 111 17.77 -18.09 -4.55
C ALA A 111 17.33 -19.01 -5.71
N TRP A 112 16.13 -19.59 -5.59
CA TRP A 112 15.60 -20.45 -6.67
C TRP A 112 15.18 -19.61 -7.89
N GLN A 113 14.60 -18.43 -7.67
CA GLN A 113 14.27 -17.51 -8.77
C GLN A 113 15.52 -17.06 -9.50
N GLU A 114 16.57 -16.65 -8.78
CA GLU A 114 17.84 -16.24 -9.38
C GLU A 114 18.51 -17.37 -10.17
N ALA A 115 18.51 -18.60 -9.64
CA ALA A 115 19.05 -19.76 -10.35
C ALA A 115 18.29 -20.07 -11.64
N ARG A 116 16.97 -19.85 -11.67
CA ARG A 116 16.10 -20.16 -12.80
C ARG A 116 16.04 -19.05 -13.85
N TYR A 117 15.99 -17.79 -13.42
CA TYR A 117 15.70 -16.64 -14.26
C TYR A 117 16.84 -15.62 -14.31
N GLY A 118 17.90 -15.80 -13.50
CA GLY A 118 18.88 -14.76 -13.25
C GLY A 118 18.30 -13.62 -12.40
N LYS A 119 19.03 -12.54 -12.25
CA LYS A 119 18.58 -11.34 -11.54
C LYS A 119 17.65 -10.53 -12.44
N LEU A 120 16.35 -10.74 -12.29
CA LEU A 120 15.34 -10.09 -13.13
C LEU A 120 15.42 -8.57 -13.12
N TRP A 121 15.80 -7.96 -12.00
CA TRP A 121 15.95 -6.49 -11.88
C TRP A 121 17.12 -5.91 -12.67
N GLU A 122 18.04 -6.73 -13.20
CA GLU A 122 19.14 -6.35 -14.08
C GLU A 122 18.78 -6.53 -15.57
N GLN A 123 17.57 -7.01 -15.88
CA GLN A 123 17.12 -7.35 -17.24
C GLN A 123 16.19 -6.28 -17.84
N GLY A 124 16.38 -4.99 -17.47
CA GLY A 124 15.60 -3.89 -18.00
C GLY A 124 14.14 -3.87 -17.50
N ILE A 125 13.27 -3.17 -18.22
CA ILE A 125 11.88 -2.95 -17.81
C ILE A 125 11.10 -4.26 -17.76
N GLU A 126 11.24 -5.12 -18.77
CA GLU A 126 10.52 -6.42 -18.82
C GLU A 126 10.93 -7.33 -17.66
N GLY A 127 12.23 -7.35 -17.30
CA GLY A 127 12.71 -8.09 -16.15
C GLY A 127 12.14 -7.54 -14.83
N LEU A 128 12.09 -6.21 -14.67
CA LEU A 128 11.49 -5.56 -13.51
C LEU A 128 9.98 -5.85 -13.40
N GLU A 129 9.26 -5.84 -14.51
CA GLU A 129 7.83 -6.16 -14.53
C GLU A 129 7.58 -7.62 -14.11
N ARG A 130 8.36 -8.54 -14.67
CA ARG A 130 8.30 -9.96 -14.29
C ARG A 130 8.65 -10.17 -12.82
N TYR A 131 9.69 -9.48 -12.32
CA TYR A 131 10.05 -9.51 -10.91
C TYR A 131 8.90 -9.05 -10.01
N ASN A 132 8.30 -7.89 -10.35
CA ASN A 132 7.18 -7.35 -9.58
C ASN A 132 5.95 -8.27 -9.65
N GLN A 133 5.67 -8.86 -10.81
CA GLN A 133 4.57 -9.81 -10.98
C GLN A 133 4.75 -11.00 -10.03
N LEU A 134 5.92 -11.66 -10.07
CA LEU A 134 6.18 -12.87 -9.27
C LEU A 134 6.27 -12.60 -7.75
N ASN A 135 6.88 -11.46 -7.37
CA ASN A 135 7.23 -11.24 -5.96
C ASN A 135 6.28 -10.30 -5.22
N LYS A 136 5.39 -9.59 -5.94
CA LYS A 136 4.48 -8.61 -5.34
C LYS A 136 3.03 -8.83 -5.75
N VAL A 137 2.75 -8.83 -7.05
CA VAL A 137 1.37 -8.89 -7.56
C VAL A 137 0.72 -10.25 -7.28
N GLU A 138 1.38 -11.34 -7.64
CA GLU A 138 0.87 -12.70 -7.39
C GLU A 138 0.69 -13.00 -5.90
N PRO A 139 1.67 -12.72 -5.00
CA PRO A 139 1.48 -12.89 -3.57
C PRO A 139 0.34 -12.02 -2.99
N LEU A 140 0.16 -10.79 -3.48
CA LEU A 140 -0.97 -9.96 -3.07
C LEU A 140 -2.30 -10.56 -3.52
N ASN A 141 -2.41 -11.00 -4.77
CA ASN A 141 -3.63 -11.64 -5.27
C ASN A 141 -3.98 -12.88 -4.45
N GLN A 142 -2.98 -13.72 -4.15
CA GLN A 142 -3.15 -14.88 -3.29
C GLN A 142 -3.62 -14.48 -1.87
N ALA A 143 -3.07 -13.40 -1.30
CA ALA A 143 -3.50 -12.89 0.00
C ALA A 143 -4.95 -12.46 0.00
N LEU A 144 -5.36 -11.63 -0.99
CA LEU A 144 -6.72 -11.13 -1.12
C LEU A 144 -7.73 -12.26 -1.30
N GLU A 145 -7.38 -13.28 -2.08
CA GLU A 145 -8.20 -14.46 -2.29
C GLU A 145 -8.28 -15.34 -1.04
N THR A 146 -7.13 -15.70 -0.45
CA THR A 146 -7.05 -16.56 0.74
C THR A 146 -7.83 -15.97 1.92
N LEU A 147 -7.72 -14.66 2.11
CA LEU A 147 -8.41 -13.92 3.18
C LEU A 147 -9.81 -13.48 2.77
N GLN A 148 -10.26 -13.80 1.57
CA GLN A 148 -11.57 -13.44 1.02
C GLN A 148 -11.88 -11.94 1.15
N VAL A 149 -10.87 -11.09 0.93
CA VAL A 149 -10.97 -9.64 1.12
C VAL A 149 -12.04 -9.04 0.20
N LYS A 150 -12.88 -8.18 0.76
CA LYS A 150 -13.88 -7.40 0.03
C LYS A 150 -13.58 -5.91 0.04
N THR A 151 -12.88 -5.45 1.07
CA THR A 151 -12.43 -4.06 1.19
C THR A 151 -10.95 -4.04 1.57
N TRP A 152 -10.16 -3.38 0.74
CA TRP A 152 -8.71 -3.30 0.83
C TRP A 152 -8.25 -1.89 1.18
N PHE A 153 -7.74 -1.69 2.39
CA PHE A 153 -7.10 -0.45 2.82
C PHE A 153 -5.64 -0.38 2.36
N ALA A 154 -5.20 0.81 1.96
CA ALA A 154 -3.79 1.09 1.64
C ALA A 154 -3.39 2.52 2.00
N GLY A 155 -2.12 2.72 2.34
CA GLY A 155 -1.57 4.03 2.76
C GLY A 155 -1.01 4.86 1.62
N LEU A 156 -1.61 4.85 0.42
CA LEU A 156 -1.18 5.65 -0.70
C LEU A 156 -1.62 7.11 -0.55
N ARG A 157 -0.78 8.03 -1.04
CA ARG A 157 -1.05 9.47 -1.04
C ARG A 157 -0.80 10.08 -2.42
N ARG A 158 -1.59 11.09 -2.79
CA ARG A 158 -1.44 11.83 -4.05
C ARG A 158 -0.07 12.49 -4.17
N GLU A 159 0.47 13.02 -3.07
CA GLU A 159 1.75 13.73 -3.03
C GLU A 159 2.97 12.84 -3.33
N GLN A 160 2.84 11.51 -3.22
CA GLN A 160 3.99 10.60 -3.36
C GLN A 160 4.53 10.49 -4.79
N SER A 161 3.72 10.76 -5.81
CA SER A 161 4.14 10.78 -7.22
C SER A 161 3.08 11.42 -8.11
N GLU A 162 3.48 11.89 -9.29
CA GLU A 162 2.57 12.42 -10.28
C GLU A 162 1.54 11.37 -10.75
N SER A 163 1.95 10.11 -10.89
CA SER A 163 1.07 9.00 -11.24
C SER A 163 -0.08 8.77 -10.24
N ARG A 164 0.06 9.27 -9.01
CA ARG A 164 -0.93 9.15 -7.93
C ARG A 164 -1.83 10.37 -7.77
N SER A 165 -1.60 11.44 -8.52
CA SER A 165 -2.33 12.72 -8.37
C SER A 165 -3.86 12.59 -8.47
N GLN A 166 -4.36 11.58 -9.20
CA GLN A 166 -5.79 11.34 -9.44
C GLN A 166 -6.40 10.25 -8.56
N LEU A 167 -5.65 9.73 -7.57
CA LEU A 167 -6.19 8.72 -6.66
C LEU A 167 -7.39 9.26 -5.88
N GLN A 168 -8.43 8.43 -5.76
CA GLN A 168 -9.63 8.71 -4.98
C GLN A 168 -9.55 8.03 -3.60
N VAL A 169 -10.34 8.51 -2.64
CA VAL A 169 -10.47 7.87 -1.32
C VAL A 169 -11.01 6.45 -1.47
N LEU A 170 -12.07 6.30 -2.27
CA LEU A 170 -12.71 5.01 -2.56
C LEU A 170 -12.69 4.74 -4.06
N SER A 171 -12.24 3.56 -4.42
CA SER A 171 -12.26 3.04 -5.79
C SER A 171 -12.57 1.54 -5.80
N ILE A 172 -12.80 0.98 -6.98
CA ILE A 172 -12.89 -0.47 -7.18
C ILE A 172 -11.66 -0.89 -7.97
N ALA A 173 -10.91 -1.83 -7.42
CA ALA A 173 -9.73 -2.42 -8.02
C ALA A 173 -9.77 -3.94 -7.82
N ARG A 174 -9.41 -4.72 -8.85
CA ARG A 174 -9.41 -6.19 -8.78
C ARG A 174 -10.78 -6.80 -8.36
N GLY A 175 -11.88 -6.10 -8.65
CA GLY A 175 -13.23 -6.53 -8.28
C GLY A 175 -13.59 -6.38 -6.80
N ILE A 176 -12.80 -5.65 -6.02
CA ILE A 176 -13.04 -5.34 -4.61
C ILE A 176 -12.90 -3.84 -4.35
N PHE A 177 -13.42 -3.36 -3.22
CA PHE A 177 -13.24 -1.97 -2.80
C PHE A 177 -11.78 -1.72 -2.37
N LYS A 178 -11.22 -0.61 -2.86
CA LYS A 178 -9.90 -0.10 -2.45
C LYS A 178 -10.11 1.24 -1.77
N PHE A 179 -9.61 1.38 -0.54
CA PHE A 179 -9.85 2.52 0.33
C PHE A 179 -8.54 3.16 0.81
N LEU A 180 -8.39 4.45 0.56
CA LEU A 180 -7.19 5.23 0.81
C LEU A 180 -7.47 6.35 1.81
N PRO A 181 -7.47 6.10 3.12
CA PRO A 181 -7.95 7.07 4.12
C PRO A 181 -7.12 8.35 4.20
N ILE A 182 -5.84 8.29 3.83
CA ILE A 182 -4.89 9.41 3.90
C ILE A 182 -4.44 9.90 2.51
N VAL A 183 -5.25 9.66 1.47
CA VAL A 183 -4.89 9.92 0.06
C VAL A 183 -4.50 11.37 -0.21
N ASP A 184 -5.09 12.33 0.50
CA ASP A 184 -4.89 13.77 0.40
C ASP A 184 -3.86 14.35 1.39
N TRP A 185 -3.28 13.50 2.25
CA TRP A 185 -2.31 13.98 3.24
C TRP A 185 -0.98 14.37 2.61
N ASP A 186 -0.45 15.51 3.04
CA ASP A 186 0.90 15.97 2.74
C ASP A 186 1.92 15.42 3.76
N ASN A 187 3.21 15.66 3.49
CA ASN A 187 4.29 15.22 4.39
C ASN A 187 4.24 15.90 5.76
N ARG A 188 3.67 17.11 5.85
CA ARG A 188 3.51 17.84 7.13
C ARG A 188 2.45 17.17 8.00
N GLN A 189 1.32 16.77 7.42
CA GLN A 189 0.25 16.06 8.12
C GLN A 189 0.75 14.70 8.61
N VAL A 190 1.48 13.96 7.78
CA VAL A 190 2.14 12.71 8.15
C VAL A 190 3.08 12.92 9.35
N TYR A 191 3.96 13.91 9.29
CA TYR A 191 4.88 14.23 10.40
C TYR A 191 4.12 14.57 11.68
N GLN A 192 3.09 15.42 11.60
CA GLN A 192 2.28 15.81 12.77
C GLN A 192 1.57 14.60 13.39
N TYR A 193 1.06 13.70 12.57
CA TYR A 193 0.40 12.48 13.03
C TYR A 193 1.38 11.55 13.75
N LEU A 194 2.53 11.27 13.14
CA LEU A 194 3.58 10.44 13.75
C LEU A 194 4.00 11.00 15.11
N LYS A 195 4.27 12.31 15.18
CA LYS A 195 4.65 13.00 16.40
C LYS A 195 3.55 12.95 17.48
N LYS A 196 2.29 13.19 17.09
CA LYS A 196 1.14 13.16 17.99
C LYS A 196 0.96 11.81 18.66
N HIS A 197 1.21 10.73 17.93
CA HIS A 197 0.98 9.37 18.39
C HIS A 197 2.24 8.61 18.83
N GLY A 198 3.40 9.30 18.92
CA GLY A 198 4.66 8.69 19.36
C GLY A 198 5.15 7.57 18.41
N LEU A 199 4.87 7.71 17.12
CA LEU A 199 5.25 6.76 16.08
C LEU A 199 6.54 7.21 15.39
N SER A 200 7.36 6.25 14.97
CA SER A 200 8.63 6.53 14.30
C SER A 200 8.48 6.40 12.78
N TYR A 201 9.32 7.15 12.06
CA TYR A 201 9.65 6.84 10.68
C TYR A 201 10.44 5.53 10.61
N HIS A 202 10.48 4.93 9.43
CA HIS A 202 11.38 3.82 9.15
C HIS A 202 12.86 4.24 9.42
N PRO A 203 13.71 3.37 10.03
CA PRO A 203 15.08 3.73 10.39
C PRO A 203 15.95 4.29 9.26
N LEU A 204 15.72 3.86 8.02
CA LEU A 204 16.45 4.36 6.84
C LEU A 204 16.11 5.82 6.49
N TRP A 205 15.05 6.41 7.05
CA TRP A 205 14.75 7.84 6.88
C TRP A 205 15.90 8.73 7.33
N GLU A 206 16.44 8.47 8.50
CA GLU A 206 17.58 9.23 9.04
C GLU A 206 18.87 9.02 8.22
N GLN A 207 18.92 7.96 7.43
CA GLN A 207 20.02 7.67 6.53
C GLN A 207 19.86 8.29 5.13
N GLY A 208 18.78 9.07 4.89
CA GLY A 208 18.55 9.78 3.62
C GLY A 208 17.77 8.99 2.56
N TYR A 209 17.03 7.95 2.96
CA TYR A 209 16.09 7.28 2.05
C TYR A 209 14.71 7.95 2.10
N LEU A 210 14.24 8.46 0.96
CA LEU A 210 12.89 9.05 0.85
C LEU A 210 11.81 7.99 0.60
N SER A 211 12.19 6.86 -0.01
CA SER A 211 11.32 5.72 -0.26
C SER A 211 12.11 4.43 -0.07
N VAL A 212 11.48 3.39 0.46
CA VAL A 212 12.10 2.10 0.74
C VAL A 212 11.27 0.96 0.16
N GLY A 213 11.94 -0.02 -0.38
CA GLY A 213 11.41 -1.29 -0.87
C GLY A 213 12.52 -2.33 -0.88
N ASP A 214 12.70 -3.08 -2.00
CA ASP A 214 13.76 -4.07 -2.10
C ASP A 214 15.13 -3.41 -2.20
N THR A 215 16.15 -4.03 -1.62
CA THR A 215 17.52 -3.52 -1.55
C THR A 215 18.11 -3.18 -2.92
N HIS A 216 17.88 -4.04 -3.91
CA HIS A 216 18.43 -3.93 -5.26
C HIS A 216 17.69 -2.91 -6.16
N THR A 217 16.50 -2.43 -5.77
CA THR A 217 15.74 -1.42 -6.53
C THR A 217 15.50 -0.13 -5.76
N THR A 218 16.22 0.07 -4.67
CA THR A 218 16.14 1.26 -3.81
C THR A 218 17.51 1.89 -3.63
N ARG A 219 17.60 3.20 -3.73
CA ARG A 219 18.82 3.96 -3.43
C ARG A 219 18.52 5.18 -2.59
N LYS A 220 19.55 5.70 -1.91
CA LYS A 220 19.47 6.95 -1.17
C LYS A 220 19.16 8.10 -2.12
N TRP A 221 18.49 9.10 -1.60
CA TRP A 221 18.35 10.36 -2.31
C TRP A 221 19.68 11.14 -2.26
N GLU A 222 20.03 11.72 -3.39
CA GLU A 222 21.17 12.60 -3.53
C GLU A 222 20.75 13.96 -4.08
N PRO A 223 21.46 15.06 -3.75
CA PRO A 223 21.14 16.38 -4.26
C PRO A 223 21.06 16.41 -5.79
N GLY A 224 19.92 16.91 -6.31
CA GLY A 224 19.63 16.95 -7.75
C GLY A 224 18.78 15.79 -8.27
N MET A 225 18.55 14.75 -7.48
CA MET A 225 17.62 13.67 -7.85
C MET A 225 16.19 14.06 -7.55
N ARG A 226 15.27 13.66 -8.43
CA ARG A 226 13.84 13.60 -8.11
C ARG A 226 13.58 12.40 -7.21
N GLU A 227 12.56 12.46 -6.33
CA GLU A 227 12.20 11.35 -5.44
C GLU A 227 11.95 10.05 -6.21
N GLU A 228 11.33 10.14 -7.38
CA GLU A 228 11.02 9.00 -8.24
C GLU A 228 12.26 8.21 -8.69
N GLU A 229 13.39 8.88 -8.84
CA GLU A 229 14.66 8.26 -9.26
C GLU A 229 15.29 7.39 -8.16
N THR A 230 14.82 7.49 -6.92
CA THR A 230 15.27 6.65 -5.81
C THR A 230 14.75 5.21 -5.88
N ARG A 231 13.81 4.92 -6.80
CA ARG A 231 13.22 3.59 -6.98
C ARG A 231 13.34 3.10 -8.42
N PHE A 232 13.53 1.78 -8.55
CA PHE A 232 13.59 1.07 -9.85
C PHE A 232 14.50 1.75 -10.87
N PHE A 233 15.62 2.32 -10.43
CA PHE A 233 16.61 3.03 -11.26
C PHE A 233 16.02 4.23 -12.04
N GLY A 234 14.86 4.76 -11.61
CA GLY A 234 14.14 5.82 -12.32
C GLY A 234 13.35 5.33 -13.55
N LEU A 235 13.38 4.03 -13.85
CA LEU A 235 12.69 3.45 -15.02
C LEU A 235 11.18 3.29 -14.80
N LYS A 236 10.77 3.08 -13.55
CA LYS A 236 9.36 2.88 -13.17
C LYS A 236 9.15 3.39 -11.74
N ARG A 237 8.00 3.99 -11.45
CA ARG A 237 7.66 4.40 -10.08
C ARG A 237 6.84 3.33 -9.37
N GLU A 238 5.84 2.79 -10.03
CA GLU A 238 4.90 1.85 -9.45
C GLU A 238 5.34 0.40 -9.64
N CYS A 239 5.16 -0.42 -8.61
CA CYS A 239 5.51 -1.84 -8.66
C CYS A 239 4.36 -2.74 -9.16
N GLY A 240 3.23 -2.16 -9.57
CA GLY A 240 2.05 -2.91 -10.02
C GLY A 240 1.15 -3.45 -8.89
N LEU A 241 1.52 -3.32 -7.62
CA LEU A 241 0.69 -3.75 -6.50
C LEU A 241 -0.66 -3.05 -6.46
N HIS A 242 -0.68 -1.79 -6.85
CA HIS A 242 -1.85 -0.92 -6.75
C HIS A 242 -2.54 -0.67 -8.08
N ASP A 243 -2.04 -1.29 -9.17
CA ASP A 243 -2.66 -1.26 -10.49
C ASP A 243 -3.84 -2.25 -10.52
N GLY A 244 -4.97 -1.83 -11.13
CA GLY A 244 -6.16 -2.69 -11.22
C GLY A 244 -7.36 -1.95 -11.79
#